data_888904ad0c06b92acc876c7f8b460551
#
_entry.id   888904ad0c06b92acc876c7f8b460551
#
_cell.length_a   1.000
_cell.length_b   1.000
_cell.length_c   1.000
_cell.angle_alpha   90.00
_cell.angle_beta   90.00
_cell.angle_gamma   90.00
#
_symmetry.space_group_name_H-M   'P 1'
#
loop_
_entity.id
_entity.type
_entity.pdbx_description
1 polymer ?
#
loop_
_entity_poly.entity_id
_entity_poly.type
_entity_poly.pdbx_seq_one_letter_code
_entity_poly.pdbx_strand_id
1 'polypeptide(L)'
;YMLTGAYGYPNPTITGEVDRDIVFIDEILGVKLAISDHRAPNVTEEELIQIASKVRVAGMLSGKPGIVVLHMGDDEAGLQPVFRALEKTSIPTRIFRPTHVNRNEHLLEDGYEFLRRGGYVDLTCGMHSSPGSYVLEARKRGIPTEHITMSSDGHGSWSHYAEDGTLLEIGVSSVDALYKELKYMVKELGMKLEDALPYMTSHVAEGLDLLPKKGWIKEGADGDVLLFDQNMELDTFIAGGRILMKNKEILQKGTYEK
;
A
#
# COMPACT_ATOMS: atom_id res chain seq x y z
N TYR A 1 6.95 6.81 -8.27
CA TYR A 1 5.92 6.01 -8.94
C TYR A 1 4.54 6.46 -8.47
N MET A 2 3.52 6.17 -9.27
CA MET A 2 2.15 6.59 -9.00
C MET A 2 1.12 5.61 -9.58
N LEU A 3 -0.13 5.83 -9.24
CA LEU A 3 -1.28 5.12 -9.81
C LEU A 3 -2.15 6.13 -10.54
N THR A 4 -2.75 5.73 -11.65
CA THR A 4 -3.85 6.49 -12.26
C THR A 4 -5.17 6.16 -11.56
N GLY A 5 -6.24 6.88 -11.87
CA GLY A 5 -7.56 6.65 -11.30
C GLY A 5 -7.83 7.44 -10.02
N ALA A 6 -8.98 7.15 -9.42
CA ALA A 6 -9.45 7.79 -8.18
C ALA A 6 -10.43 6.86 -7.44
N TYR A 7 -11.22 7.42 -6.53
CA TYR A 7 -12.21 6.66 -5.76
C TYR A 7 -13.32 6.08 -6.65
N GLY A 8 -13.87 6.87 -7.56
CA GLY A 8 -15.04 6.49 -8.37
C GLY A 8 -14.69 5.71 -9.64
N TYR A 9 -15.67 4.98 -10.15
CA TYR A 9 -15.62 4.36 -11.46
C TYR A 9 -16.77 4.91 -12.34
N PRO A 10 -16.54 5.20 -13.65
CA PRO A 10 -15.27 5.05 -14.36
C PRO A 10 -14.19 6.00 -13.84
N ASN A 11 -12.96 5.51 -13.81
CA ASN A 11 -11.85 6.26 -13.24
C ASN A 11 -11.47 7.48 -14.08
N PRO A 12 -11.22 8.66 -13.48
CA PRO A 12 -10.54 9.74 -14.16
C PRO A 12 -9.11 9.31 -14.52
N THR A 13 -8.66 9.67 -15.70
CA THR A 13 -7.36 9.29 -16.25
C THR A 13 -6.69 10.50 -16.88
N ILE A 14 -5.39 10.43 -17.08
CA ILE A 14 -4.59 11.53 -17.68
C ILE A 14 -4.75 11.55 -19.19
N THR A 15 -4.73 10.37 -19.83
CA THR A 15 -4.78 10.21 -21.30
C THR A 15 -6.17 9.86 -21.83
N GLY A 16 -7.17 9.72 -20.95
CA GLY A 16 -8.53 9.31 -21.28
C GLY A 16 -8.81 7.81 -21.05
N GLU A 17 -7.79 6.98 -20.90
CA GLU A 17 -7.91 5.53 -20.70
C GLU A 17 -6.85 5.01 -19.73
N VAL A 18 -7.24 4.10 -18.84
CA VAL A 18 -6.34 3.53 -17.80
C VAL A 18 -5.15 2.79 -18.40
N ASP A 19 -5.38 2.01 -19.45
CA ASP A 19 -4.32 1.26 -20.13
C ASP A 19 -3.32 2.19 -20.83
N ARG A 20 -3.78 3.28 -21.43
CA ARG A 20 -2.89 4.29 -22.03
C ARG A 20 -2.04 4.99 -20.98
N ASP A 21 -2.62 5.35 -19.85
CA ASP A 21 -1.87 5.92 -18.73
C ASP A 21 -0.73 4.98 -18.31
N ILE A 22 -1.02 3.68 -18.14
CA ILE A 22 -0.02 2.69 -17.75
C ILE A 22 1.05 2.50 -18.83
N VAL A 23 0.65 2.45 -20.10
CA VAL A 23 1.60 2.17 -21.21
C VAL A 23 2.50 3.37 -21.50
N PHE A 24 1.96 4.59 -21.51
CA PHE A 24 2.67 5.77 -22.02
C PHE A 24 3.29 6.66 -20.93
N ILE A 25 2.97 6.46 -19.65
CA ILE A 25 3.54 7.23 -18.54
C ILE A 25 4.37 6.30 -17.66
N ASP A 26 5.68 6.47 -17.69
CA ASP A 26 6.65 5.53 -17.08
C ASP A 26 6.44 5.33 -15.58
N GLU A 27 6.04 6.37 -14.86
CA GLU A 27 5.83 6.34 -13.42
C GLU A 27 4.54 5.62 -12.99
N ILE A 28 3.58 5.40 -13.92
CA ILE A 28 2.30 4.76 -13.60
C ILE A 28 2.44 3.25 -13.64
N LEU A 29 2.26 2.61 -12.47
CA LEU A 29 2.38 1.16 -12.27
C LEU A 29 1.04 0.42 -12.32
N GLY A 30 -0.07 1.12 -12.24
CA GLY A 30 -1.40 0.54 -12.16
C GLY A 30 -2.49 1.57 -11.89
N VAL A 31 -3.63 1.12 -11.40
CA VAL A 31 -4.81 1.94 -11.14
C VAL A 31 -5.23 1.90 -9.68
N LYS A 32 -5.72 3.03 -9.16
CA LYS A 32 -6.42 3.14 -7.88
C LYS A 32 -7.93 3.03 -8.09
N LEU A 33 -8.59 2.29 -7.20
CA LEU A 33 -10.05 2.11 -7.19
C LEU A 33 -10.52 1.93 -5.74
N ALA A 34 -11.63 2.53 -5.35
CA ALA A 34 -12.29 2.23 -4.07
C ALA A 34 -13.33 1.13 -4.27
N ILE A 35 -13.41 0.19 -3.34
CA ILE A 35 -14.45 -0.85 -3.30
C ILE A 35 -14.91 -1.09 -1.87
N SER A 36 -16.12 -1.64 -1.74
CA SER A 36 -16.74 -1.93 -0.44
C SER A 36 -16.69 -0.72 0.50
N ASP A 37 -17.00 0.45 -0.07
CA ASP A 37 -16.96 1.75 0.62
C ASP A 37 -18.32 2.41 0.55
N HIS A 38 -18.92 2.70 1.71
CA HIS A 38 -20.24 3.35 1.80
C HIS A 38 -20.23 4.78 1.22
N ARG A 39 -19.07 5.40 1.04
CA ARG A 39 -18.90 6.79 0.54
C ARG A 39 -18.81 6.88 -0.97
N ALA A 40 -18.64 5.77 -1.67
CA ALA A 40 -18.44 5.77 -3.12
C ALA A 40 -19.34 4.72 -3.79
N PRO A 41 -19.78 4.96 -5.03
CA PRO A 41 -20.47 3.93 -5.79
C PRO A 41 -19.51 2.76 -6.01
N ASN A 42 -19.87 1.60 -5.49
CA ASN A 42 -19.08 0.39 -5.66
C ASN A 42 -19.16 -0.09 -7.12
N VAL A 43 -18.02 -0.54 -7.63
CA VAL A 43 -17.97 -1.20 -8.94
C VAL A 43 -18.68 -2.53 -8.89
N THR A 44 -19.34 -2.88 -9.99
CA THR A 44 -19.86 -4.22 -10.18
C THR A 44 -18.72 -5.23 -10.36
N GLU A 45 -19.02 -6.49 -10.19
CA GLU A 45 -18.04 -7.55 -10.38
C GLU A 45 -17.49 -7.57 -11.82
N GLU A 46 -18.36 -7.37 -12.82
CA GLU A 46 -18.03 -7.31 -14.24
C GLU A 46 -17.07 -6.14 -14.52
N GLU A 47 -17.34 -4.98 -13.95
CA GLU A 47 -16.45 -3.80 -14.08
C GLU A 47 -15.08 -4.05 -13.42
N LEU A 48 -15.04 -4.70 -12.25
CA LEU A 48 -13.82 -5.09 -11.58
C LEU A 48 -12.97 -6.05 -12.44
N ILE A 49 -13.60 -7.03 -13.06
CA ILE A 49 -12.95 -7.99 -13.97
C ILE A 49 -12.43 -7.25 -15.22
N GLN A 50 -13.22 -6.36 -15.81
CA GLN A 50 -12.83 -5.61 -17.00
C GLN A 50 -11.61 -4.71 -16.72
N ILE A 51 -11.63 -3.94 -15.64
CA ILE A 51 -10.51 -3.06 -15.29
C ILE A 51 -9.26 -3.87 -14.94
N ALA A 52 -9.38 -4.96 -14.20
CA ALA A 52 -8.25 -5.82 -13.85
C ALA A 52 -7.62 -6.47 -15.09
N SER A 53 -8.44 -6.92 -16.05
CA SER A 53 -7.98 -7.46 -17.33
C SER A 53 -7.24 -6.41 -18.17
N LYS A 54 -7.82 -5.20 -18.28
CA LYS A 54 -7.23 -4.07 -19.02
C LYS A 54 -5.89 -3.66 -18.41
N VAL A 55 -5.82 -3.50 -17.10
CA VAL A 55 -4.61 -3.13 -16.36
C VAL A 55 -3.52 -4.20 -16.48
N ARG A 56 -3.89 -5.47 -16.37
CA ARG A 56 -2.96 -6.60 -16.57
C ARG A 56 -2.33 -6.58 -17.95
N VAL A 57 -3.14 -6.41 -19.00
CA VAL A 57 -2.63 -6.36 -20.40
C VAL A 57 -1.71 -5.16 -20.58
N ALA A 58 -2.08 -3.98 -20.08
CA ALA A 58 -1.23 -2.79 -20.13
C ALA A 58 0.12 -3.00 -19.43
N GLY A 59 0.12 -3.64 -18.26
CA GLY A 59 1.34 -4.01 -17.55
C GLY A 59 2.23 -4.95 -18.37
N MET A 60 1.65 -6.00 -18.95
CA MET A 60 2.39 -6.93 -19.83
C MET A 60 3.01 -6.25 -21.03
N LEU A 61 2.31 -5.30 -21.67
CA LEU A 61 2.80 -4.57 -22.85
C LEU A 61 3.91 -3.57 -22.49
N SER A 62 3.88 -2.99 -21.30
CA SER A 62 4.83 -1.95 -20.87
C SER A 62 5.96 -2.48 -19.96
N GLY A 63 5.96 -3.78 -19.61
CA GLY A 63 6.93 -4.35 -18.68
C GLY A 63 6.77 -3.84 -17.24
N LYS A 64 5.54 -3.50 -16.84
CA LYS A 64 5.16 -3.00 -15.52
C LYS A 64 4.30 -4.01 -14.78
N PRO A 65 4.12 -3.89 -13.43
CA PRO A 65 3.31 -4.84 -12.66
C PRO A 65 1.85 -4.90 -13.10
N GLY A 66 1.28 -3.79 -13.56
CA GLY A 66 -0.12 -3.74 -14.00
C GLY A 66 -1.08 -4.14 -12.90
N ILE A 67 -1.13 -3.38 -11.81
CA ILE A 67 -1.86 -3.70 -10.57
C ILE A 67 -3.09 -2.83 -10.39
N VAL A 68 -4.08 -3.39 -9.69
CA VAL A 68 -5.28 -2.69 -9.22
C VAL A 68 -5.17 -2.53 -7.71
N VAL A 69 -4.87 -1.32 -7.26
CA VAL A 69 -4.82 -0.98 -5.84
C VAL A 69 -6.23 -0.64 -5.38
N LEU A 70 -6.77 -1.48 -4.50
CA LEU A 70 -8.12 -1.39 -4.00
C LEU A 70 -8.13 -0.69 -2.64
N HIS A 71 -8.64 0.54 -2.61
CA HIS A 71 -8.91 1.24 -1.36
C HIS A 71 -10.17 0.65 -0.73
N MET A 72 -9.96 -0.18 0.30
CA MET A 72 -11.04 -0.86 0.98
C MET A 72 -11.79 0.10 1.89
N GLY A 73 -13.10 0.13 1.76
CA GLY A 73 -13.99 0.82 2.69
C GLY A 73 -14.34 -0.04 3.91
N ASP A 74 -15.48 0.25 4.50
CA ASP A 74 -16.01 -0.38 5.72
C ASP A 74 -17.31 -1.15 5.49
N ASP A 75 -17.70 -1.35 4.22
CA ASP A 75 -18.87 -2.14 3.84
C ASP A 75 -18.65 -3.63 4.17
N GLU A 76 -19.72 -4.30 4.61
CA GLU A 76 -19.70 -5.71 4.98
C GLU A 76 -19.28 -6.66 3.84
N ALA A 77 -19.34 -6.19 2.59
CA ALA A 77 -18.91 -6.99 1.45
C ALA A 77 -17.41 -7.32 1.48
N GLY A 78 -16.56 -6.51 2.16
CA GLY A 78 -15.14 -6.76 2.32
C GLY A 78 -14.43 -7.10 1.00
N LEU A 79 -13.65 -8.18 0.97
CA LEU A 79 -12.98 -8.68 -0.24
C LEU A 79 -13.82 -9.64 -1.08
N GLN A 80 -15.10 -9.87 -0.77
CA GLN A 80 -15.95 -10.80 -1.51
C GLN A 80 -16.05 -10.49 -3.02
N PRO A 81 -16.09 -9.21 -3.49
CA PRO A 81 -16.07 -8.92 -4.91
C PRO A 81 -14.78 -9.41 -5.61
N VAL A 82 -13.63 -9.33 -4.92
CA VAL A 82 -12.35 -9.81 -5.43
C VAL A 82 -12.33 -11.34 -5.49
N PHE A 83 -12.77 -12.02 -4.44
CA PHE A 83 -12.85 -13.48 -4.42
C PHE A 83 -13.72 -14.02 -5.55
N ARG A 84 -14.91 -13.44 -5.77
CA ARG A 84 -15.77 -13.83 -6.87
C ARG A 84 -15.17 -13.57 -8.26
N ALA A 85 -14.46 -12.44 -8.43
CA ALA A 85 -13.75 -12.14 -9.68
C ALA A 85 -12.67 -13.17 -9.97
N LEU A 86 -11.91 -13.59 -8.95
CA LEU A 86 -10.88 -14.62 -9.07
C LEU A 86 -11.46 -16.01 -9.38
N GLU A 87 -12.61 -16.36 -8.82
CA GLU A 87 -13.28 -17.63 -9.07
C GLU A 87 -13.82 -17.75 -10.51
N LYS A 88 -14.24 -16.63 -11.08
CA LYS A 88 -14.85 -16.58 -12.44
C LYS A 88 -13.81 -16.40 -13.56
N THR A 89 -12.57 -16.07 -13.23
CA THR A 89 -11.58 -15.70 -14.24
C THR A 89 -10.21 -16.34 -13.97
N SER A 90 -9.32 -16.24 -14.97
CA SER A 90 -7.90 -16.60 -14.83
C SER A 90 -7.01 -15.39 -14.49
N ILE A 91 -7.56 -14.33 -13.96
CA ILE A 91 -6.78 -13.18 -13.50
C ILE A 91 -5.93 -13.61 -12.31
N PRO A 92 -4.61 -13.43 -12.34
CA PRO A 92 -3.78 -13.79 -11.20
C PRO A 92 -4.10 -12.97 -9.97
N THR A 93 -4.13 -13.60 -8.80
CA THR A 93 -4.38 -12.96 -7.50
C THR A 93 -3.48 -11.73 -7.28
N ARG A 94 -2.23 -11.80 -7.73
CA ARG A 94 -1.24 -10.72 -7.63
C ARG A 94 -1.61 -9.41 -8.34
N ILE A 95 -2.63 -9.39 -9.19
CA ILE A 95 -3.11 -8.16 -9.83
C ILE A 95 -3.80 -7.25 -8.82
N PHE A 96 -4.52 -7.82 -7.87
CA PHE A 96 -5.23 -7.06 -6.85
C PHE A 96 -4.34 -6.75 -5.65
N ARG A 97 -4.43 -5.51 -5.14
CA ARG A 97 -3.68 -4.98 -4.00
C ARG A 97 -4.64 -4.26 -3.06
N PRO A 98 -5.39 -4.99 -2.22
CA PRO A 98 -6.23 -4.35 -1.20
C PRO A 98 -5.34 -3.62 -0.18
N THR A 99 -5.62 -2.33 0.03
CA THR A 99 -5.05 -1.51 1.10
C THR A 99 -6.11 -1.18 2.15
N HIS A 100 -5.69 -0.75 3.33
CA HIS A 100 -6.54 -0.50 4.50
C HIS A 100 -7.22 -1.76 5.05
N VAL A 101 -6.65 -2.96 4.81
CA VAL A 101 -7.30 -4.20 5.26
C VAL A 101 -7.39 -4.33 6.78
N ASN A 102 -6.63 -3.53 7.52
CA ASN A 102 -6.71 -3.42 8.98
C ASN A 102 -7.75 -2.40 9.47
N ARG A 103 -8.66 -1.95 8.61
CA ARG A 103 -9.73 -1.00 8.95
C ARG A 103 -10.72 -1.56 9.96
N ASN A 104 -11.07 -2.83 9.83
CA ASN A 104 -11.91 -3.56 10.77
C ASN A 104 -11.54 -5.05 10.79
N GLU A 105 -12.04 -5.77 11.79
CA GLU A 105 -11.69 -7.17 12.02
C GLU A 105 -12.15 -8.10 10.87
N HIS A 106 -13.36 -7.88 10.35
CA HIS A 106 -13.90 -8.68 9.24
C HIS A 106 -13.01 -8.57 7.99
N LEU A 107 -12.65 -7.34 7.60
CA LEU A 107 -11.80 -7.10 6.45
C LEU A 107 -10.38 -7.65 6.66
N LEU A 108 -9.87 -7.62 7.88
CA LEU A 108 -8.58 -8.21 8.23
C LEU A 108 -8.59 -9.73 8.03
N GLU A 109 -9.66 -10.41 8.43
CA GLU A 109 -9.81 -11.86 8.21
C GLU A 109 -9.89 -12.19 6.71
N ASP A 110 -10.62 -11.40 5.92
CA ASP A 110 -10.61 -11.51 4.46
C ASP A 110 -9.18 -11.31 3.90
N GLY A 111 -8.43 -10.34 4.42
CA GLY A 111 -7.03 -10.10 4.07
C GLY A 111 -6.14 -11.32 4.38
N TYR A 112 -6.34 -11.96 5.52
CA TYR A 112 -5.62 -13.17 5.88
C TYR A 112 -5.95 -14.34 4.94
N GLU A 113 -7.21 -14.49 4.55
CA GLU A 113 -7.59 -15.48 3.53
C GLU A 113 -6.99 -15.15 2.18
N PHE A 114 -6.93 -13.87 1.80
CA PHE A 114 -6.29 -13.44 0.55
C PHE A 114 -4.79 -13.74 0.53
N LEU A 115 -4.08 -13.57 1.66
CA LEU A 115 -2.68 -14.00 1.82
C LEU A 115 -2.50 -15.50 1.64
N ARG A 116 -3.39 -16.34 2.21
CA ARG A 116 -3.34 -17.80 2.01
C ARG A 116 -3.50 -18.22 0.55
N ARG A 117 -4.21 -17.41 -0.24
CA ARG A 117 -4.36 -17.60 -1.70
C ARG A 117 -3.19 -17.00 -2.50
N GLY A 118 -2.12 -16.53 -1.85
CA GLY A 118 -0.94 -15.92 -2.48
C GLY A 118 -1.14 -14.49 -2.95
N GLY A 119 -2.15 -13.79 -2.42
CA GLY A 119 -2.38 -12.37 -2.68
C GLY A 119 -1.47 -11.49 -1.85
N TYR A 120 -1.40 -10.21 -2.21
CA TYR A 120 -0.75 -9.17 -1.43
C TYR A 120 -1.79 -8.34 -0.67
N VAL A 121 -1.52 -7.98 0.55
CA VAL A 121 -2.33 -7.04 1.33
C VAL A 121 -1.48 -5.89 1.85
N ASP A 122 -2.09 -4.73 1.99
CA ASP A 122 -1.44 -3.57 2.57
C ASP A 122 -2.12 -3.15 3.87
N LEU A 123 -1.33 -3.02 4.92
CA LEU A 123 -1.74 -2.55 6.24
C LEU A 123 -1.39 -1.07 6.37
N THR A 124 -2.37 -0.28 6.78
CA THR A 124 -2.19 1.17 6.93
C THR A 124 -1.70 1.52 8.32
N CYS A 125 -0.56 2.21 8.39
CA CYS A 125 0.01 2.73 9.63
C CYS A 125 -0.72 3.98 10.11
N GLY A 126 -0.73 4.21 11.44
CA GLY A 126 -1.37 5.39 12.01
C GLY A 126 -2.88 5.28 12.21
N MET A 127 -3.47 4.11 11.96
CA MET A 127 -4.84 3.76 12.36
C MET A 127 -4.88 3.33 13.84
N HIS A 128 -6.06 2.92 14.32
CA HIS A 128 -6.30 2.62 15.73
C HIS A 128 -5.41 1.50 16.31
N SER A 129 -4.94 0.58 15.47
CA SER A 129 -4.12 -0.56 15.91
C SER A 129 -2.83 -0.65 15.08
N SER A 130 -1.77 -1.13 15.71
CA SER A 130 -0.47 -1.30 15.05
C SER A 130 -0.50 -2.41 14.00
N PRO A 131 -0.15 -2.14 12.73
CA PRO A 131 0.09 -3.16 11.71
C PRO A 131 1.05 -4.26 12.13
N GLY A 132 2.10 -3.94 12.89
CA GLY A 132 3.05 -4.92 13.42
C GLY A 132 2.39 -5.97 14.32
N SER A 133 1.37 -5.59 15.09
CA SER A 133 0.59 -6.53 15.89
C SER A 133 -0.16 -7.53 15.03
N TYR A 134 -0.73 -7.09 13.91
CA TYR A 134 -1.41 -7.98 12.95
C TYR A 134 -0.43 -8.91 12.23
N VAL A 135 0.79 -8.45 11.94
CA VAL A 135 1.85 -9.32 11.41
C VAL A 135 2.21 -10.42 12.40
N LEU A 136 2.37 -10.09 13.69
CA LEU A 136 2.66 -11.09 14.73
C LEU A 136 1.50 -12.08 14.89
N GLU A 137 0.27 -11.60 14.84
CA GLU A 137 -0.93 -12.45 14.84
C GLU A 137 -0.96 -13.39 13.63
N ALA A 138 -0.69 -12.87 12.44
CA ALA A 138 -0.60 -13.67 11.20
C ALA A 138 0.46 -14.78 11.35
N ARG A 139 1.67 -14.43 11.80
CA ARG A 139 2.75 -15.40 12.04
C ARG A 139 2.34 -16.48 13.04
N LYS A 140 1.71 -16.10 14.16
CA LYS A 140 1.21 -17.02 15.18
C LYS A 140 0.16 -17.99 14.63
N ARG A 141 -0.66 -17.54 13.70
CA ARG A 141 -1.70 -18.33 13.01
C ARG A 141 -1.17 -19.12 11.82
N GLY A 142 0.14 -19.06 11.50
CA GLY A 142 0.73 -19.72 10.35
C GLY A 142 0.28 -19.16 9.00
N ILE A 143 -0.11 -17.89 8.96
CA ILE A 143 -0.49 -17.19 7.73
C ILE A 143 0.80 -16.65 7.08
N PRO A 144 0.97 -16.80 5.75
CA PRO A 144 2.11 -16.25 5.04
C PRO A 144 2.19 -14.73 5.22
N THR A 145 3.38 -14.19 5.53
CA THR A 145 3.56 -12.75 5.77
C THR A 145 4.46 -12.05 4.76
N GLU A 146 5.03 -12.78 3.82
CA GLU A 146 5.92 -12.28 2.77
C GLU A 146 5.24 -11.36 1.76
N HIS A 147 3.90 -11.44 1.66
CA HIS A 147 3.09 -10.57 0.81
C HIS A 147 2.34 -9.49 1.60
N ILE A 148 2.70 -9.26 2.86
CA ILE A 148 2.22 -8.10 3.61
C ILE A 148 3.10 -6.90 3.28
N THR A 149 2.46 -5.77 2.96
CA THR A 149 3.09 -4.45 2.84
C THR A 149 2.48 -3.49 3.84
N MET A 150 3.17 -2.40 4.12
CA MET A 150 2.67 -1.32 4.97
C MET A 150 2.76 0.02 4.26
N SER A 151 1.75 0.87 4.46
CA SER A 151 1.69 2.23 3.93
C SER A 151 1.29 3.23 5.00
N SER A 152 1.59 4.52 4.77
CA SER A 152 1.25 5.60 5.71
C SER A 152 -0.12 6.21 5.43
N ASP A 153 -0.68 6.01 4.24
CA ASP A 153 -1.78 6.83 3.72
C ASP A 153 -1.51 8.35 3.88
N GLY A 154 -0.22 8.72 3.81
CA GLY A 154 0.25 10.07 4.08
C GLY A 154 -0.46 11.12 3.24
N HIS A 155 -0.92 12.21 3.87
CA HIS A 155 -1.81 13.24 3.32
C HIS A 155 -3.21 12.73 2.93
N GLY A 156 -3.54 11.46 3.10
CA GLY A 156 -4.90 10.95 2.97
C GLY A 156 -5.80 11.52 4.06
N SER A 157 -7.05 11.84 3.73
CA SER A 157 -8.03 12.25 4.73
C SER A 157 -8.64 11.04 5.41
N TRP A 158 -8.86 11.15 6.71
CA TRP A 158 -9.67 10.21 7.48
C TRP A 158 -10.85 10.94 8.10
N SER A 159 -11.93 10.20 8.36
CA SER A 159 -13.15 10.74 8.94
C SER A 159 -13.61 9.82 10.07
N HIS A 160 -14.14 10.41 11.12
CA HIS A 160 -14.76 9.71 12.23
C HIS A 160 -16.24 10.08 12.28
N TYR A 161 -17.10 9.07 12.25
CA TYR A 161 -18.55 9.22 12.27
C TYR A 161 -19.12 8.67 13.57
N ALA A 162 -20.22 9.28 14.04
CA ALA A 162 -21.07 8.71 15.09
C ALA A 162 -21.89 7.53 14.53
N GLU A 163 -22.52 6.77 15.43
CA GLU A 163 -23.37 5.62 15.05
C GLU A 163 -24.53 6.01 14.12
N ASP A 164 -25.02 7.23 14.19
CA ASP A 164 -26.08 7.75 13.33
C ASP A 164 -25.58 8.29 11.97
N GLY A 165 -24.28 8.16 11.68
CA GLY A 165 -23.66 8.63 10.44
C GLY A 165 -23.26 10.12 10.47
N THR A 166 -23.42 10.83 11.60
CA THR A 166 -22.98 12.21 11.75
C THR A 166 -21.45 12.30 11.76
N LEU A 167 -20.88 13.14 10.88
CA LEU A 167 -19.43 13.40 10.88
C LEU A 167 -19.01 14.11 12.16
N LEU A 168 -18.17 13.48 12.97
CA LEU A 168 -17.64 13.99 14.22
C LEU A 168 -16.30 14.70 14.03
N GLU A 169 -15.41 14.12 13.25
CA GLU A 169 -14.05 14.61 13.06
C GLU A 169 -13.54 14.25 11.67
N ILE A 170 -12.69 15.11 11.13
CA ILE A 170 -11.90 14.86 9.93
C ILE A 170 -10.46 15.25 10.17
N GLY A 171 -9.53 14.45 9.70
CA GLY A 171 -8.10 14.71 9.82
C GLY A 171 -7.33 14.28 8.60
N VAL A 172 -6.01 14.40 8.70
CA VAL A 172 -5.06 14.04 7.64
C VAL A 172 -4.03 13.07 8.20
N SER A 173 -3.79 11.98 7.49
CA SER A 173 -2.81 10.96 7.86
C SER A 173 -1.38 11.51 7.81
N SER A 174 -0.59 11.16 8.81
CA SER A 174 0.79 11.63 8.94
C SER A 174 1.73 10.86 8.00
N VAL A 175 2.62 11.58 7.34
CA VAL A 175 3.62 10.97 6.44
C VAL A 175 4.69 10.18 7.19
N ASP A 176 4.88 10.41 8.49
CA ASP A 176 5.84 9.71 9.33
C ASP A 176 5.29 8.44 10.00
N ALA A 177 4.05 8.06 9.67
CA ALA A 177 3.38 6.90 10.27
C ALA A 177 4.17 5.59 10.07
N LEU A 178 4.78 5.37 8.90
CA LEU A 178 5.65 4.21 8.66
C LEU A 178 6.86 4.18 9.59
N TYR A 179 7.52 5.33 9.79
CA TYR A 179 8.66 5.42 10.67
C TYR A 179 8.28 5.18 12.15
N LYS A 180 7.15 5.73 12.58
CA LYS A 180 6.61 5.49 13.92
C LYS A 180 6.27 4.02 14.14
N GLU A 181 5.65 3.39 13.15
CA GLU A 181 5.34 1.96 13.19
C GLU A 181 6.59 1.09 13.25
N LEU A 182 7.61 1.38 12.45
CA LEU A 182 8.90 0.66 12.51
C LEU A 182 9.50 0.73 13.92
N LYS A 183 9.52 1.92 14.53
CA LYS A 183 10.00 2.09 15.90
C LYS A 183 9.19 1.27 16.90
N TYR A 184 7.88 1.26 16.76
CA TYR A 184 6.97 0.51 17.60
C TYR A 184 7.20 -1.00 17.45
N MET A 185 7.30 -1.51 16.22
CA MET A 185 7.57 -2.92 15.95
C MET A 185 8.86 -3.39 16.62
N VAL A 186 9.91 -2.57 16.57
CA VAL A 186 11.21 -2.94 17.16
C VAL A 186 11.23 -2.75 18.67
N LYS A 187 10.75 -1.62 19.18
CA LYS A 187 10.93 -1.26 20.61
C LYS A 187 9.85 -1.86 21.51
N GLU A 188 8.60 -1.88 21.06
CA GLU A 188 7.47 -2.29 21.88
C GLU A 188 7.05 -3.74 21.58
N LEU A 189 7.05 -4.15 20.31
CA LEU A 189 6.71 -5.52 19.93
C LEU A 189 7.92 -6.48 19.96
N GLY A 190 9.14 -5.96 20.15
CA GLY A 190 10.36 -6.75 20.26
C GLY A 190 10.77 -7.46 18.96
N MET A 191 10.31 -7.01 17.83
CA MET A 191 10.73 -7.54 16.53
C MET A 191 12.17 -7.12 16.24
N LYS A 192 12.95 -8.02 15.63
CA LYS A 192 14.26 -7.62 15.12
C LYS A 192 14.08 -6.64 13.95
N LEU A 193 15.00 -5.70 13.80
CA LEU A 193 14.93 -4.69 12.74
C LEU A 193 14.86 -5.34 11.35
N GLU A 194 15.69 -6.36 11.11
CA GLU A 194 15.72 -7.12 9.85
C GLU A 194 14.42 -7.88 9.56
N ASP A 195 13.64 -8.20 10.58
CA ASP A 195 12.34 -8.87 10.45
C ASP A 195 11.17 -7.88 10.27
N ALA A 196 11.35 -6.62 10.67
CA ALA A 196 10.35 -5.56 10.56
C ALA A 196 10.47 -4.77 9.24
N LEU A 197 11.68 -4.51 8.78
CA LEU A 197 11.94 -3.71 7.58
C LEU A 197 11.29 -4.23 6.29
N PRO A 198 11.24 -5.54 6.02
CA PRO A 198 10.70 -6.04 4.75
C PRO A 198 9.30 -5.53 4.42
N TYR A 199 8.41 -5.36 5.39
CA TYR A 199 7.04 -4.89 5.18
C TYR A 199 6.95 -3.46 4.61
N MET A 200 8.01 -2.66 4.75
CA MET A 200 8.09 -1.27 4.31
C MET A 200 9.11 -1.07 3.20
N THR A 201 9.86 -2.12 2.82
CA THR A 201 10.99 -2.04 1.87
C THR A 201 10.91 -3.13 0.81
N SER A 202 11.49 -4.31 1.04
CA SER A 202 11.62 -5.37 0.03
C SER A 202 10.28 -5.96 -0.41
N HIS A 203 9.32 -6.19 0.49
CA HIS A 203 8.00 -6.68 0.11
C HIS A 203 7.24 -5.67 -0.77
N VAL A 204 7.38 -4.37 -0.46
CA VAL A 204 6.80 -3.30 -1.28
C VAL A 204 7.46 -3.28 -2.66
N ALA A 205 8.79 -3.32 -2.71
CA ALA A 205 9.53 -3.31 -3.97
C ALA A 205 9.24 -4.55 -4.82
N GLU A 206 9.11 -5.72 -4.21
CA GLU A 206 8.71 -6.95 -4.89
C GLU A 206 7.28 -6.85 -5.43
N GLY A 207 6.33 -6.43 -4.59
CA GLY A 207 4.93 -6.25 -4.97
C GLY A 207 4.72 -5.24 -6.10
N LEU A 208 5.66 -4.32 -6.30
CA LEU A 208 5.63 -3.29 -7.35
C LEU A 208 6.56 -3.62 -8.54
N ASP A 209 7.16 -4.82 -8.59
CA ASP A 209 8.15 -5.24 -9.61
C ASP A 209 9.35 -4.25 -9.70
N LEU A 210 9.78 -3.67 -8.58
CA LEU A 210 10.89 -2.70 -8.49
C LEU A 210 12.20 -3.35 -8.02
N LEU A 211 12.19 -4.63 -7.63
CA LEU A 211 13.42 -5.36 -7.33
C LEU A 211 14.23 -5.61 -8.62
N PRO A 212 15.56 -5.61 -8.57
CA PRO A 212 16.42 -5.31 -7.41
C PRO A 212 16.76 -3.83 -7.25
N LYS A 213 16.10 -2.94 -8.00
CA LYS A 213 16.43 -1.51 -8.06
C LYS A 213 16.10 -0.77 -6.74
N LYS A 214 15.00 -1.16 -6.10
CA LYS A 214 14.49 -0.58 -4.84
C LYS A 214 14.39 -1.65 -3.75
N GLY A 215 14.25 -1.23 -2.49
CA GLY A 215 13.96 -2.08 -1.34
C GLY A 215 15.13 -2.84 -0.74
N TRP A 216 16.34 -2.68 -1.27
CA TRP A 216 17.55 -3.41 -0.85
C TRP A 216 18.74 -2.47 -0.84
N ILE A 217 19.71 -2.74 0.04
CA ILE A 217 21.04 -2.18 -0.03
C ILE A 217 21.91 -3.21 -0.77
N LYS A 218 22.11 -3.01 -2.07
CA LYS A 218 22.80 -3.93 -2.96
C LYS A 218 23.49 -3.16 -4.08
N GLU A 219 24.60 -3.69 -4.61
CA GLU A 219 25.27 -3.15 -5.80
C GLU A 219 24.28 -3.09 -6.98
N GLY A 220 24.19 -1.92 -7.62
CA GLY A 220 23.27 -1.64 -8.73
C GLY A 220 21.86 -1.18 -8.30
N ALA A 221 21.54 -1.19 -7.01
CA ALA A 221 20.32 -0.60 -6.50
C ALA A 221 20.44 0.92 -6.38
N ASP A 222 19.28 1.60 -6.33
CA ASP A 222 19.25 3.04 -6.06
C ASP A 222 19.79 3.34 -4.65
N GLY A 223 20.52 4.44 -4.51
CA GLY A 223 21.10 4.86 -3.24
C GLY A 223 20.09 5.57 -2.33
N ASP A 224 19.05 4.85 -1.91
CA ASP A 224 18.02 5.31 -0.98
C ASP A 224 18.26 4.66 0.39
N VAL A 225 18.84 5.42 1.33
CA VAL A 225 19.31 4.87 2.62
C VAL A 225 18.91 5.78 3.77
N LEU A 226 18.43 5.16 4.84
CA LEU A 226 18.20 5.80 6.14
C LEU A 226 19.22 5.28 7.14
N LEU A 227 19.88 6.18 7.87
CA LEU A 227 20.74 5.83 9.00
C LEU A 227 20.07 6.28 10.29
N PHE A 228 19.96 5.37 11.24
CA PHE A 228 19.38 5.61 12.56
C PHE A 228 20.46 5.58 13.63
N ASP A 229 20.29 6.38 14.66
CA ASP A 229 21.10 6.27 15.88
C ASP A 229 20.64 5.06 16.76
N GLN A 230 21.33 4.84 17.89
CA GLN A 230 21.02 3.74 18.81
C GLN A 230 19.60 3.79 19.39
N ASN A 231 18.98 4.96 19.36
CA ASN A 231 17.61 5.17 19.83
C ASN A 231 16.56 5.02 18.72
N MET A 232 16.99 4.55 17.52
CA MET A 232 16.13 4.51 16.34
C MET A 232 15.65 5.91 15.89
N GLU A 233 16.42 6.98 16.24
CA GLU A 233 16.14 8.30 15.69
C GLU A 233 16.84 8.46 14.33
N LEU A 234 16.14 9.05 13.36
CA LEU A 234 16.69 9.27 12.03
C LEU A 234 17.83 10.30 12.11
N ASP A 235 19.03 9.88 11.75
CA ASP A 235 20.25 10.70 11.75
C ASP A 235 20.57 11.23 10.35
N THR A 236 20.57 10.35 9.36
CA THR A 236 20.94 10.69 7.99
C THR A 236 19.95 10.10 7.00
N PHE A 237 19.56 10.91 6.03
CA PHE A 237 18.70 10.50 4.91
C PHE A 237 19.41 10.75 3.58
N ILE A 238 19.51 9.67 2.80
CA ILE A 238 20.07 9.67 1.44
C ILE A 238 18.97 9.23 0.48
N ALA A 239 18.73 10.00 -0.57
CA ALA A 239 17.79 9.65 -1.63
C ALA A 239 18.43 9.83 -3.00
N GLY A 240 18.39 8.79 -3.85
CA GLY A 240 19.04 8.78 -5.15
C GLY A 240 20.54 9.09 -5.07
N GLY A 241 21.22 8.64 -4.01
CA GLY A 241 22.63 8.89 -3.74
C GLY A 241 22.97 10.29 -3.24
N ARG A 242 21.97 11.15 -2.99
CA ARG A 242 22.17 12.52 -2.45
C ARG A 242 21.81 12.56 -0.98
N ILE A 243 22.66 13.17 -0.18
CA ILE A 243 22.40 13.39 1.25
C ILE A 243 21.43 14.57 1.38
N LEU A 244 20.22 14.31 1.85
CA LEU A 244 19.17 15.31 2.07
C LEU A 244 19.08 15.77 3.53
N MET A 245 19.50 14.90 4.46
CA MET A 245 19.59 15.16 5.89
C MET A 245 20.83 14.50 6.46
N LYS A 246 21.53 15.15 7.37
CA LYS A 246 22.72 14.62 8.05
C LYS A 246 22.83 15.17 9.47
N ASN A 247 23.20 14.31 10.42
CA ASN A 247 23.28 14.66 11.86
C ASN A 247 21.96 15.31 12.35
N LYS A 248 20.82 14.81 11.88
CA LYS A 248 19.45 15.33 12.18
C LYS A 248 19.16 16.71 11.61
N GLU A 249 20.05 17.29 10.79
CA GLU A 249 19.84 18.57 10.12
C GLU A 249 19.43 18.38 8.67
N ILE A 250 18.35 19.04 8.26
CA ILE A 250 17.84 19.02 6.88
C ILE A 250 18.76 19.90 6.03
N LEU A 251 19.46 19.30 5.05
CA LEU A 251 20.38 19.99 4.14
C LEU A 251 19.68 20.47 2.86
N GLN A 252 18.63 19.79 2.44
CA GLN A 252 17.88 20.16 1.24
C GLN A 252 16.40 20.08 1.55
N LYS A 253 15.69 21.18 1.29
CA LYS A 253 14.24 21.28 1.43
C LYS A 253 13.57 21.09 0.09
N GLY A 254 12.32 20.59 0.10
CA GLY A 254 11.45 20.54 -1.06
C GLY A 254 10.99 21.93 -1.49
N THR A 255 10.40 22.04 -2.68
CA THR A 255 9.99 23.31 -3.29
C THR A 255 9.03 24.13 -2.40
N TYR A 256 8.23 23.48 -1.59
CA TYR A 256 7.20 24.11 -0.75
C TYR A 256 7.49 24.03 0.76
N GLU A 257 8.66 23.51 1.14
CA GLU A 257 9.10 23.45 2.54
C GLU A 257 9.78 24.76 2.94
N LYS A 258 9.38 25.31 4.11
CA LYS A 258 9.92 26.57 4.67
C LYS A 258 11.05 26.35 5.65
#